data_2697e4a76250df5d09b112fbb0dfc9f8
#
_entry.id   2697e4a76250df5d09b112fbb0dfc9f8
#
_cell.length_a   1.000
_cell.length_b   1.000
_cell.length_c   1.000
_cell.angle_alpha   90.00
_cell.angle_beta   90.00
_cell.angle_gamma   90.00
#
_symmetry.space_group_name_H-M   'P 1'
#
loop_
_entity.id
_entity.type
_entity.pdbx_description
1 polymer ?
#
loop_
_entity_poly.entity_id
_entity_poly.type
_entity_poly.pdbx_seq_one_letter_code
_entity_poly.pdbx_strand_id
1 'polypeptide(L)'
;MTQILITGYKGFIGGYLWNYIQNYDSRIELDGIDFPDDIGDFKTDKIYDVVIHLAAFAALRDSIENPDKFWENNVVKSQPIFDYCRNNNVRLLYASSAGAHGWWQNPYAITKKVNEIQAPPNSVGMRFFN
;
A
#
# COMPACT_ATOMS: atom_id res chain seq x y z
N MET A 1 -2.17 -20.83 10.73
CA MET A 1 -1.53 -19.53 11.00
C MET A 1 -1.81 -18.60 9.83
N THR A 2 -2.40 -17.46 10.08
CA THR A 2 -2.65 -16.46 9.04
C THR A 2 -1.40 -15.59 8.86
N GLN A 3 -0.95 -15.45 7.63
CA GLN A 3 0.26 -14.69 7.30
C GLN A 3 -0.09 -13.42 6.56
N ILE A 4 0.28 -12.29 7.12
CA ILE A 4 -0.03 -10.95 6.59
C ILE A 4 1.25 -10.17 6.34
N LEU A 5 1.37 -9.61 5.14
CA LEU A 5 2.42 -8.64 4.82
C LEU A 5 1.85 -7.23 4.92
N ILE A 6 2.53 -6.34 5.63
CA ILE A 6 2.17 -4.92 5.71
C ILE A 6 3.32 -4.08 5.16
N THR A 7 3.07 -3.32 4.09
CA THR A 7 4.02 -2.31 3.62
C THR A 7 3.71 -0.97 4.29
N GLY A 8 4.74 -0.21 4.64
CA GLY A 8 4.57 1.03 5.38
C GLY A 8 4.22 0.81 6.86
N TYR A 9 4.66 -0.30 7.43
CA TYR A 9 4.29 -0.69 8.81
C TYR A 9 4.86 0.21 9.89
N LYS A 10 5.88 1.02 9.59
CA LYS A 10 6.45 1.99 10.52
C LYS A 10 5.76 3.35 10.48
N GLY A 11 4.84 3.55 9.52
CA GLY A 11 4.08 4.79 9.41
C GLY A 11 2.97 4.90 10.45
N PHE A 12 2.21 6.00 10.40
CA PHE A 12 1.16 6.28 11.38
C PHE A 12 0.08 5.19 11.40
N ILE A 13 -0.55 4.93 10.26
CA ILE A 13 -1.60 3.91 10.16
C ILE A 13 -0.99 2.52 10.32
N GLY A 14 0.10 2.25 9.62
CA GLY A 14 0.75 0.94 9.64
C GLY A 14 1.24 0.54 11.03
N GLY A 15 1.81 1.48 11.79
CA GLY A 15 2.27 1.22 13.16
C GLY A 15 1.13 0.88 14.12
N TYR A 16 0.03 1.62 14.03
CA TYR A 16 -1.17 1.30 14.82
C TYR A 16 -1.73 -0.08 14.49
N LEU A 17 -1.85 -0.37 13.21
CA LEU A 17 -2.37 -1.66 12.74
C LEU A 17 -1.45 -2.81 13.17
N TRP A 18 -0.15 -2.65 13.04
CA TRP A 18 0.86 -3.62 13.46
C TRP A 18 0.70 -3.98 14.93
N ASN A 19 0.69 -2.96 15.80
CA ASN A 19 0.54 -3.16 17.24
C ASN A 19 -0.81 -3.78 17.61
N TYR A 20 -1.87 -3.34 16.96
CA TYR A 20 -3.21 -3.88 17.20
C TYR A 20 -3.26 -5.37 16.88
N ILE A 21 -2.80 -5.79 15.72
CA ILE A 21 -2.82 -7.20 15.30
C ILE A 21 -1.95 -8.06 16.23
N GLN A 22 -0.74 -7.61 16.55
CA GLN A 22 0.16 -8.36 17.44
C GLN A 22 -0.44 -8.62 18.82
N ASN A 23 -1.22 -7.67 19.34
CA ASN A 23 -1.84 -7.80 20.65
C ASN A 23 -3.20 -8.46 20.63
N TYR A 24 -3.83 -8.58 19.45
CA TYR A 24 -5.18 -9.09 19.31
C TYR A 24 -5.24 -10.60 19.08
N ASP A 25 -4.38 -11.14 18.23
CA ASP A 25 -4.44 -12.54 17.85
C ASP A 25 -3.06 -13.13 17.58
N SER A 26 -2.61 -14.01 18.47
CA SER A 26 -1.33 -14.71 18.36
C SER A 26 -1.26 -15.71 17.19
N ARG A 27 -2.37 -15.99 16.53
CA ARG A 27 -2.44 -16.87 15.36
C ARG A 27 -2.11 -16.14 14.06
N ILE A 28 -1.84 -14.84 14.12
CA ILE A 28 -1.45 -14.03 12.97
C ILE A 28 0.05 -13.78 13.01
N GLU A 29 0.72 -14.12 11.92
CA GLU A 29 2.13 -13.78 11.70
C GLU A 29 2.20 -12.54 10.79
N LEU A 30 2.99 -11.56 11.21
CA LEU A 30 3.20 -10.31 10.48
C LEU A 30 4.59 -10.24 9.90
N ASP A 31 4.68 -9.92 8.61
CA ASP A 31 5.90 -9.45 7.97
C ASP A 31 5.69 -8.00 7.54
N GLY A 32 6.76 -7.21 7.56
CA GLY A 32 6.67 -5.80 7.21
C GLY A 32 7.76 -5.36 6.23
N ILE A 33 7.42 -4.41 5.36
CA ILE A 33 8.36 -3.71 4.50
C ILE A 33 8.20 -2.21 4.72
N ASP A 34 9.31 -1.54 5.01
CA ASP A 34 9.38 -0.08 5.13
C ASP A 34 10.83 0.36 4.94
N PHE A 35 11.06 1.66 4.84
CA PHE A 35 12.41 2.17 4.73
C PHE A 35 13.34 1.55 5.80
N PRO A 36 14.57 1.20 5.45
CA PRO A 36 15.26 1.48 4.18
C PRO A 36 14.96 0.51 3.03
N ASP A 37 14.15 -0.54 3.25
CA ASP A 37 13.78 -1.46 2.19
C ASP A 37 12.84 -0.80 1.18
N ASP A 38 13.06 -1.08 -0.10
CA ASP A 38 12.29 -0.49 -1.20
C ASP A 38 11.20 -1.46 -1.65
N ILE A 39 9.93 -1.01 -1.62
CA ILE A 39 8.81 -1.82 -2.10
C ILE A 39 8.91 -2.14 -3.60
N GLY A 40 9.61 -1.32 -4.37
CA GLY A 40 9.87 -1.57 -5.79
C GLY A 40 10.74 -2.79 -6.04
N ASP A 41 11.51 -3.21 -5.05
CA ASP A 41 12.36 -4.42 -5.09
C ASP A 41 11.66 -5.65 -4.51
N PHE A 42 10.38 -5.55 -4.20
CA PHE A 42 9.64 -6.64 -3.57
C PHE A 42 9.68 -7.91 -4.40
N LYS A 43 10.12 -8.98 -3.76
CA LYS A 43 10.18 -10.33 -4.34
C LYS A 43 10.15 -11.35 -3.22
N THR A 44 9.31 -12.37 -3.35
CA THR A 44 9.21 -13.44 -2.36
C THR A 44 8.67 -14.73 -2.96
N ASP A 45 9.11 -15.86 -2.43
CA ASP A 45 8.50 -17.16 -2.70
C ASP A 45 7.43 -17.53 -1.66
N LYS A 46 7.34 -16.74 -0.58
CA LYS A 46 6.34 -16.93 0.46
C LYS A 46 4.96 -16.50 -0.04
N ILE A 47 3.94 -17.29 0.25
CA ILE A 47 2.56 -16.94 -0.05
C ILE A 47 1.89 -16.40 1.20
N TYR A 48 1.45 -15.15 1.12
CA TYR A 48 0.67 -14.50 2.17
C TYR A 48 -0.83 -14.75 1.98
N ASP A 49 -1.57 -14.75 3.06
CA ASP A 49 -3.03 -14.78 3.02
C ASP A 49 -3.60 -13.41 2.66
N VAL A 50 -2.97 -12.36 3.18
CA VAL A 50 -3.37 -10.96 2.94
C VAL A 50 -2.13 -10.09 2.81
N VAL A 51 -2.17 -9.14 1.88
CA VAL A 51 -1.22 -8.03 1.79
C VAL A 51 -1.97 -6.74 2.11
N ILE A 52 -1.42 -5.94 3.02
CA ILE A 52 -1.94 -4.61 3.36
C ILE A 52 -0.89 -3.60 2.91
N HIS A 53 -1.18 -2.90 1.82
CA HIS A 53 -0.24 -1.97 1.17
C HIS A 53 -0.55 -0.53 1.58
N LEU A 54 0.24 -0.02 2.51
CA LEU A 54 0.10 1.34 3.05
C LEU A 54 1.27 2.24 2.66
N ALA A 55 2.37 1.68 2.15
CA ALA A 55 3.56 2.44 1.79
C ALA A 55 3.27 3.41 0.64
N ALA A 56 3.36 4.70 0.91
CA ALA A 56 3.17 5.75 -0.08
C ALA A 56 3.71 7.09 0.45
N PHE A 57 4.01 8.00 -0.46
CA PHE A 57 4.17 9.40 -0.13
C PHE A 57 2.78 10.06 -0.08
N ALA A 58 2.51 10.82 0.98
CA ALA A 58 1.17 11.35 1.25
C ALA A 58 1.10 12.89 1.34
N ALA A 59 2.24 13.59 1.33
CA ALA A 59 2.28 15.04 1.47
C ALA A 59 1.79 15.74 0.18
N LEU A 60 0.55 16.19 0.16
CA LEU A 60 -0.11 16.76 -1.01
C LEU A 60 0.69 17.92 -1.62
N ARG A 61 1.18 18.86 -0.80
CA ARG A 61 1.98 20.01 -1.28
C ARG A 61 3.27 19.55 -1.95
N ASP A 62 3.97 18.60 -1.34
CA ASP A 62 5.19 18.04 -1.92
C ASP A 62 4.91 17.40 -3.29
N SER A 63 3.73 16.81 -3.48
CA SER A 63 3.37 16.23 -4.78
C SER A 63 3.26 17.26 -5.90
N ILE A 64 2.87 18.49 -5.58
CA ILE A 64 2.80 19.57 -6.57
C ILE A 64 4.20 20.02 -6.99
N GLU A 65 5.12 20.08 -6.04
CA GLU A 65 6.51 20.47 -6.28
C GLU A 65 7.33 19.35 -6.92
N ASN A 66 7.04 18.09 -6.56
CA ASN A 66 7.81 16.92 -6.95
C ASN A 66 6.90 15.79 -7.50
N PRO A 67 6.15 16.03 -8.59
CA PRO A 67 5.18 15.05 -9.10
C PRO A 67 5.81 13.73 -9.52
N ASP A 68 7.00 13.76 -10.11
CA ASP A 68 7.70 12.55 -10.59
C ASP A 68 8.08 11.62 -9.43
N LYS A 69 8.48 12.19 -8.30
CA LYS A 69 8.78 11.45 -7.09
C LYS A 69 7.55 10.68 -6.58
N PHE A 70 6.39 11.31 -6.60
CA PHE A 70 5.14 10.67 -6.18
C PHE A 70 4.70 9.59 -7.16
N TRP A 71 4.82 9.85 -8.45
CA TRP A 71 4.53 8.85 -9.47
C TRP A 71 5.43 7.62 -9.30
N GLU A 72 6.73 7.82 -9.20
CA GLU A 72 7.69 6.72 -9.03
C GLU A 72 7.39 5.91 -7.78
N ASN A 73 7.21 6.55 -6.63
CA ASN A 73 7.01 5.85 -5.36
C ASN A 73 5.61 5.22 -5.24
N ASN A 74 4.57 5.94 -5.63
CA ASN A 74 3.19 5.50 -5.38
C ASN A 74 2.64 4.61 -6.50
N VAL A 75 3.10 4.78 -7.73
CA VAL A 75 2.61 4.02 -8.88
C VAL A 75 3.62 2.96 -9.32
N VAL A 76 4.81 3.37 -9.71
CA VAL A 76 5.80 2.43 -10.28
C VAL A 76 6.23 1.40 -9.25
N LYS A 77 6.62 1.83 -8.06
CA LYS A 77 7.10 0.94 -6.99
C LYS A 77 6.00 0.09 -6.34
N SER A 78 4.74 0.41 -6.57
CA SER A 78 3.62 -0.44 -6.12
C SER A 78 3.36 -1.62 -7.06
N GLN A 79 3.86 -1.59 -8.29
CA GLN A 79 3.58 -2.64 -9.27
C GLN A 79 4.03 -4.04 -8.81
N PRO A 80 5.22 -4.25 -8.25
CA PRO A 80 5.62 -5.57 -7.77
C PRO A 80 4.65 -6.15 -6.75
N ILE A 81 4.12 -5.32 -5.85
CA ILE A 81 3.12 -5.73 -4.85
C ILE A 81 1.82 -6.13 -5.55
N PHE A 82 1.32 -5.31 -6.47
CA PHE A 82 0.09 -5.57 -7.21
C PHE A 82 0.20 -6.82 -8.08
N ASP A 83 1.32 -6.98 -8.79
CA ASP A 83 1.58 -8.14 -9.63
C ASP A 83 1.68 -9.43 -8.81
N TYR A 84 2.35 -9.38 -7.67
CA TYR A 84 2.41 -10.49 -6.74
C TYR A 84 1.01 -10.93 -6.31
N CYS A 85 0.18 -10.00 -5.89
CA CYS A 85 -1.18 -10.29 -5.44
C CYS A 85 -2.05 -10.84 -6.60
N ARG A 86 -1.90 -10.27 -7.79
CA ARG A 86 -2.62 -10.73 -8.98
C ARG A 86 -2.22 -12.15 -9.38
N ASN A 87 -0.94 -12.42 -9.45
CA ASN A 87 -0.41 -13.69 -9.95
C ASN A 87 -0.66 -14.84 -8.96
N ASN A 88 -0.77 -14.55 -7.68
CA ASN A 88 -0.98 -15.56 -6.63
C ASN A 88 -2.41 -15.53 -6.06
N ASN A 89 -3.28 -14.69 -6.61
CA ASN A 89 -4.64 -14.47 -6.11
C ASN A 89 -4.69 -14.17 -4.60
N VAL A 90 -3.73 -13.37 -4.13
CA VAL A 90 -3.65 -12.95 -2.73
C VAL A 90 -4.57 -11.76 -2.49
N ARG A 91 -5.30 -11.78 -1.38
CA ARG A 91 -6.15 -10.66 -0.98
C ARG A 91 -5.31 -9.41 -0.73
N LEU A 92 -5.63 -8.32 -1.41
CA LEU A 92 -4.96 -7.04 -1.25
C LEU A 92 -5.91 -6.01 -0.64
N LEU A 93 -5.48 -5.41 0.47
CA LEU A 93 -6.07 -4.20 1.01
C LEU A 93 -5.05 -3.08 0.78
N TYR A 94 -5.46 -1.97 0.19
CA TYR A 94 -4.51 -0.89 -0.09
C TYR A 94 -5.08 0.46 0.28
N ALA A 95 -4.19 1.36 0.69
CA ALA A 95 -4.54 2.72 1.00
C ALA A 95 -4.76 3.53 -0.28
N SER A 96 -6.00 3.93 -0.53
CA SER A 96 -6.33 4.99 -1.46
C SER A 96 -6.56 6.28 -0.68
N SER A 97 -7.28 7.22 -1.25
CA SER A 97 -7.56 8.51 -0.62
C SER A 97 -8.92 9.01 -1.05
N ALA A 98 -9.60 9.74 -0.18
CA ALA A 98 -10.78 10.50 -0.57
C ALA A 98 -10.49 11.46 -1.73
N GLY A 99 -9.24 11.95 -1.81
CA GLY A 99 -8.78 12.77 -2.94
C GLY A 99 -8.87 12.09 -4.30
N ALA A 100 -8.90 10.77 -4.36
CA ALA A 100 -9.07 10.04 -5.62
C ALA A 100 -10.41 10.34 -6.31
N HIS A 101 -11.42 10.79 -5.59
CA HIS A 101 -12.68 11.27 -6.15
C HIS A 101 -12.48 12.52 -7.05
N GLY A 102 -11.60 13.43 -6.61
CA GLY A 102 -11.20 14.62 -7.39
C GLY A 102 -9.78 14.49 -7.92
N TRP A 103 -9.46 13.39 -8.56
CA TRP A 103 -8.10 12.98 -8.94
C TRP A 103 -7.35 14.01 -9.80
N TRP A 104 -8.08 14.85 -10.56
CA TRP A 104 -7.48 15.86 -11.43
C TRP A 104 -6.90 17.07 -10.68
N GLN A 105 -7.11 17.19 -9.36
CA GLN A 105 -6.75 18.37 -8.59
C GLN A 105 -5.28 18.46 -8.24
N ASN A 106 -4.57 17.31 -8.09
CA ASN A 106 -3.16 17.31 -7.73
C ASN A 106 -2.50 15.96 -8.05
N PRO A 107 -1.15 15.94 -8.17
CA PRO A 107 -0.42 14.70 -8.50
C PRO A 107 -0.59 13.56 -7.49
N TYR A 108 -0.69 13.87 -6.20
CA TYR A 108 -0.95 12.83 -5.19
C TYR A 108 -2.28 12.12 -5.46
N ALA A 109 -3.35 12.88 -5.68
CA ALA A 109 -4.65 12.31 -5.99
C ALA A 109 -4.64 11.47 -7.28
N ILE A 110 -3.89 11.91 -8.29
CA ILE A 110 -3.68 11.13 -9.53
C ILE A 110 -3.06 9.78 -9.20
N THR A 111 -2.01 9.72 -8.38
CA THR A 111 -1.36 8.44 -8.06
C THR A 111 -2.30 7.49 -7.35
N LYS A 112 -3.14 7.98 -6.47
CA LYS A 112 -4.13 7.16 -5.76
C LYS A 112 -5.24 6.66 -6.70
N LYS A 113 -5.67 7.49 -7.63
CA LYS A 113 -6.63 7.05 -8.66
C LYS A 113 -6.04 5.99 -9.58
N VAL A 114 -4.79 6.14 -9.99
CA VAL A 114 -4.10 5.13 -10.80
C VAL A 114 -4.00 3.80 -10.04
N ASN A 115 -3.68 3.83 -8.75
CA ASN A 115 -3.67 2.62 -7.92
C ASN A 115 -5.03 1.92 -7.93
N GLU A 116 -6.13 2.66 -7.83
CA GLU A 116 -7.49 2.10 -7.90
C GLU A 116 -7.78 1.44 -9.25
N ILE A 117 -7.31 2.05 -10.35
CA ILE A 117 -7.49 1.51 -11.71
C ILE A 117 -6.68 0.24 -11.93
N GLN A 118 -5.46 0.19 -11.40
CA GLN A 118 -4.52 -0.91 -11.60
C GLN A 118 -4.66 -2.04 -10.58
N ALA A 119 -5.44 -1.86 -9.53
CA ALA A 119 -5.57 -2.84 -8.46
C ALA A 119 -6.06 -4.20 -8.98
N PRO A 120 -5.51 -5.31 -8.48
CA PRO A 120 -5.95 -6.65 -8.88
C PRO A 120 -7.40 -6.92 -8.47
N PRO A 121 -8.09 -7.89 -9.11
CA PRO A 121 -9.51 -8.16 -8.83
C PRO A 121 -9.82 -8.51 -7.38
N ASN A 122 -8.93 -9.25 -6.71
CA ASN A 122 -9.11 -9.64 -5.30
C ASN A 122 -8.56 -8.55 -4.37
N SER A 123 -9.08 -7.32 -4.49
CA SER A 123 -8.60 -6.19 -3.70
C SER A 123 -9.71 -5.27 -3.21
N VAL A 124 -9.39 -4.51 -2.17
CA VAL A 124 -10.22 -3.42 -1.65
C VAL A 124 -9.33 -2.19 -1.45
N GLY A 125 -9.68 -1.11 -2.10
CA GLY A 125 -9.07 0.20 -1.87
C GLY A 125 -9.83 0.97 -0.79
N MET A 126 -9.09 1.46 0.20
CA MET A 126 -9.64 2.23 1.31
C MET A 126 -9.37 3.70 1.07
N ARG A 127 -10.41 4.48 0.82
CA ARG A 127 -10.30 5.92 0.60
C ARG A 127 -10.28 6.64 1.94
N PHE A 128 -9.10 6.71 2.54
CA PHE A 128 -8.93 7.44 3.80
C PHE A 128 -9.19 8.94 3.60
N PHE A 129 -9.85 9.54 4.58
CA PHE A 129 -9.96 10.99 4.73
C PHE A 129 -9.74 11.34 6.19
N ASN A 130 -9.33 12.56 6.44
CA ASN A 130 -8.89 12.99 7.77
C ASN A 130 -9.92 12.74 8.87
#